data_fb6e93565ad0eef19f2c693869695ad8
#
_entry.id   fb6e93565ad0eef19f2c693869695ad8
#
_cell.length_a   1.000
_cell.length_b   1.000
_cell.length_c   1.000
_cell.angle_alpha   90.00
_cell.angle_beta   90.00
_cell.angle_gamma   90.00
#
_symmetry.space_group_name_H-M   'P 1'
#
loop_
_entity.id
_entity.type
_entity.pdbx_description
1 polymer ?
#
loop_
_entity_poly.entity_id
_entity_poly.type
_entity_poly.pdbx_seq_one_letter_code
_entity_poly.pdbx_strand_id
1 'polypeptide(L)'
;AFTASLVGKNPNNKVVDSNGKPLWRMGPSPKGPYWEEGMKLGYQDAGSWTLFKSTPLKNRKAAWLYAQFVVSKTVDLKKSHVGLTIIRDSSIDHKSFTERADALGGLVEFYRSDNRNIWSPTGINVPDYPKLAQIWWQQIGDVNSGAFTPQQAMDRLAEEMDLVMSRMEAADKGSNAYGGCGPRLNKPREASY
;
A
#
# COMPACT_ATOMS: atom_id res chain seq x y z
N ALA A 1 6.12 3.47 5.46
CA ALA A 1 6.66 4.84 5.67
C ALA A 1 6.01 5.52 6.88
N PHE A 2 4.70 5.47 7.04
CA PHE A 2 3.98 6.15 8.14
C PHE A 2 4.44 5.71 9.53
N THR A 3 4.70 4.42 9.74
CA THR A 3 5.14 3.90 11.03
C THR A 3 6.41 4.61 11.53
N ALA A 4 7.34 4.91 10.65
CA ALA A 4 8.59 5.57 11.02
C ALA A 4 8.39 6.98 11.62
N SER A 5 7.34 7.71 11.22
CA SER A 5 7.00 9.01 11.76
C SER A 5 6.19 8.95 13.06
N LEU A 6 5.63 7.79 13.37
CA LEU A 6 4.74 7.55 14.51
C LEU A 6 5.43 6.86 15.70
N VAL A 7 6.72 6.55 15.59
CA VAL A 7 7.50 5.88 16.64
C VAL A 7 8.65 6.76 17.14
N GLY A 8 9.17 6.39 18.32
CA GLY A 8 10.31 7.08 18.92
C GLY A 8 9.95 8.29 19.79
N LYS A 9 10.89 8.66 20.63
CA LYS A 9 10.74 9.78 21.57
C LYS A 9 10.90 11.11 20.83
N ASN A 10 9.78 11.73 20.51
CA ASN A 10 9.73 13.09 19.98
C ASN A 10 8.67 13.86 20.77
N PRO A 11 9.02 15.00 21.41
CA PRO A 11 8.07 15.80 22.21
C PRO A 11 6.86 16.28 21.39
N ASN A 12 7.02 16.39 20.09
CA ASN A 12 5.92 16.77 19.17
C ASN A 12 5.06 15.56 18.71
N ASN A 13 5.46 14.34 19.04
CA ASN A 13 4.73 13.14 18.68
C ASN A 13 3.73 12.78 19.76
N LYS A 14 2.48 13.20 19.59
CA LYS A 14 1.39 12.98 20.54
C LYS A 14 0.84 11.53 20.56
N VAL A 15 1.33 10.67 19.68
CA VAL A 15 0.86 9.28 19.56
C VAL A 15 1.81 8.27 20.22
N VAL A 16 2.75 8.75 21.03
CA VAL A 16 3.60 7.94 21.89
C VAL A 16 3.57 8.48 23.32
N ASP A 17 3.79 7.61 24.31
CA ASP A 17 3.92 8.02 25.71
C ASP A 17 5.31 8.65 26.00
N SER A 18 5.52 9.07 27.25
CA SER A 18 6.78 9.65 27.70
C SER A 18 7.99 8.73 27.59
N ASN A 19 7.76 7.42 27.50
CA ASN A 19 8.79 6.39 27.32
C ASN A 19 9.05 6.07 25.85
N GLY A 20 8.26 6.67 24.93
CA GLY A 20 8.33 6.41 23.50
C GLY A 20 7.57 5.17 23.05
N LYS A 21 6.70 4.62 23.90
CA LYS A 21 5.82 3.50 23.55
C LYS A 21 4.62 4.02 22.78
N PRO A 22 4.29 3.40 21.62
CA PRO A 22 3.12 3.79 20.83
C PRO A 22 1.81 3.67 21.60
N LEU A 23 0.98 4.70 21.51
CA LEU A 23 -0.41 4.72 22.02
C LEU A 23 -1.40 4.16 20.98
N TRP A 24 -0.91 3.60 19.91
CA TRP A 24 -1.65 2.99 18.81
C TRP A 24 -1.11 1.58 18.53
N ARG A 25 -1.91 0.80 17.82
CA ARG A 25 -1.50 -0.51 17.34
C ARG A 25 -1.93 -0.70 15.89
N MET A 26 -1.03 -1.29 15.09
CA MET A 26 -1.31 -1.68 13.72
C MET A 26 -2.14 -2.95 13.70
N GLY A 27 -3.14 -2.98 12.83
CA GLY A 27 -3.96 -4.15 12.55
C GLY A 27 -4.12 -4.33 11.03
N PRO A 28 -4.62 -5.47 10.57
CA PRO A 28 -4.99 -5.67 9.18
C PRO A 28 -6.17 -4.76 8.81
N SER A 29 -6.33 -4.47 7.52
CA SER A 29 -7.52 -3.77 7.03
C SER A 29 -8.79 -4.55 7.38
N PRO A 30 -9.89 -3.85 7.75
CA PRO A 30 -11.15 -4.51 8.05
C PRO A 30 -11.67 -5.30 6.85
N LYS A 31 -12.24 -6.45 7.11
CA LYS A 31 -13.00 -7.19 6.11
C LYS A 31 -14.39 -6.57 5.99
N GLY A 32 -14.76 -6.16 4.78
CA GLY A 32 -16.11 -5.67 4.50
C GLY A 32 -17.13 -6.83 4.41
N PRO A 33 -18.43 -6.51 4.31
CA PRO A 33 -19.49 -7.52 4.24
C PRO A 33 -19.43 -8.40 2.98
N TYR A 34 -18.70 -7.98 1.97
CA TYR A 34 -18.51 -8.70 0.71
C TYR A 34 -17.17 -9.43 0.62
N TRP A 35 -16.37 -9.41 1.69
CA TRP A 35 -15.12 -10.14 1.70
C TRP A 35 -15.38 -11.64 1.88
N GLU A 36 -14.75 -12.46 1.04
CA GLU A 36 -14.79 -13.91 1.10
C GLU A 36 -13.41 -14.50 1.28
N GLU A 37 -13.33 -15.72 1.79
CA GLU A 37 -12.04 -16.39 2.01
C GLU A 37 -11.27 -16.54 0.69
N GLY A 38 -10.00 -16.21 0.72
CA GLY A 38 -9.12 -16.17 -0.47
C GLY A 38 -9.00 -14.80 -1.12
N MET A 39 -9.90 -13.85 -0.84
CA MET A 39 -9.77 -12.48 -1.32
C MET A 39 -8.63 -11.74 -0.61
N LYS A 40 -7.97 -10.82 -1.32
CA LYS A 40 -6.95 -9.93 -0.74
C LYS A 40 -7.64 -8.75 -0.05
N LEU A 41 -7.03 -8.27 1.04
CA LEU A 41 -7.53 -7.09 1.79
C LEU A 41 -6.99 -5.76 1.29
N GLY A 42 -6.07 -5.78 0.37
CA GLY A 42 -5.42 -4.61 -0.17
C GLY A 42 -4.12 -4.96 -0.87
N TYR A 43 -3.29 -3.97 -1.14
CA TYR A 43 -1.98 -4.19 -1.70
C TYR A 43 -0.88 -3.60 -0.81
N GLN A 44 0.29 -4.19 -0.89
CA GLN A 44 1.52 -3.61 -0.37
C GLN A 44 2.27 -2.98 -1.53
N ASP A 45 2.62 -1.70 -1.40
CA ASP A 45 3.37 -0.99 -2.43
C ASP A 45 4.74 -1.64 -2.61
N ALA A 46 5.02 -2.06 -3.84
CA ALA A 46 6.29 -2.67 -4.24
C ALA A 46 7.03 -1.71 -5.19
N GLY A 47 7.68 -0.70 -4.61
CA GLY A 47 8.52 0.23 -5.36
C GLY A 47 9.74 -0.47 -5.97
N SER A 48 10.06 -0.16 -7.22
CA SER A 48 11.19 -0.70 -7.94
C SER A 48 12.12 0.40 -8.43
N TRP A 49 13.42 0.14 -8.39
CA TRP A 49 14.41 0.99 -9.02
C TRP A 49 14.55 0.66 -10.50
N THR A 50 14.45 1.65 -11.36
CA THR A 50 14.66 1.50 -12.80
C THR A 50 15.79 2.40 -13.30
N LEU A 51 16.49 1.95 -14.34
CA LEU A 51 17.59 2.66 -14.95
C LEU A 51 17.23 2.97 -16.40
N PHE A 52 17.18 4.24 -16.76
CA PHE A 52 16.91 4.64 -18.14
C PHE A 52 18.08 4.29 -19.06
N LYS A 53 17.77 3.74 -20.23
CA LYS A 53 18.77 3.39 -21.26
C LYS A 53 19.54 4.63 -21.75
N SER A 54 18.87 5.78 -21.78
CA SER A 54 19.45 7.08 -22.20
C SER A 54 20.43 7.68 -21.19
N THR A 55 20.42 7.22 -19.93
CA THR A 55 21.35 7.73 -18.93
C THR A 55 22.79 7.31 -19.25
N PRO A 56 23.79 8.19 -19.16
CA PRO A 56 25.18 7.84 -19.39
C PRO A 56 25.63 6.65 -18.55
N LEU A 57 26.46 5.77 -19.13
CA LEU A 57 26.87 4.51 -18.49
C LEU A 57 27.51 4.72 -17.11
N LYS A 58 28.33 5.76 -16.95
CA LYS A 58 28.95 6.12 -15.67
C LYS A 58 27.89 6.34 -14.59
N ASN A 59 26.84 7.10 -14.91
CA ASN A 59 25.77 7.42 -13.99
C ASN A 59 24.89 6.18 -13.69
N ARG A 60 24.62 5.34 -14.70
CA ARG A 60 23.91 4.07 -14.49
C ARG A 60 24.65 3.13 -13.56
N LYS A 61 25.99 3.03 -13.68
CA LYS A 61 26.81 2.23 -12.76
C LYS A 61 26.73 2.77 -11.32
N ALA A 62 26.82 4.08 -11.15
CA ALA A 62 26.69 4.71 -9.83
C ALA A 62 25.28 4.48 -9.21
N ALA A 63 24.24 4.68 -10.01
CA ALA A 63 22.85 4.43 -9.59
C ALA A 63 22.62 2.96 -9.23
N TRP A 64 23.20 2.02 -9.98
CA TRP A 64 23.14 0.59 -9.66
C TRP A 64 23.80 0.27 -8.31
N LEU A 65 24.98 0.80 -8.05
CA LEU A 65 25.66 0.59 -6.76
C LEU A 65 24.85 1.18 -5.59
N TYR A 66 24.24 2.34 -5.81
CA TYR A 66 23.34 2.95 -4.82
C TYR A 66 22.11 2.07 -4.57
N ALA A 67 21.46 1.59 -5.63
CA ALA A 67 20.31 0.68 -5.51
C ALA A 67 20.68 -0.60 -4.74
N GLN A 68 21.82 -1.22 -5.06
CA GLN A 68 22.32 -2.38 -4.31
C GLN A 68 22.55 -2.07 -2.83
N PHE A 69 23.11 -0.89 -2.53
CA PHE A 69 23.33 -0.46 -1.15
C PHE A 69 22.02 -0.32 -0.38
N VAL A 70 21.02 0.40 -0.94
CA VAL A 70 19.75 0.65 -0.22
C VAL A 70 18.89 -0.58 -0.02
N VAL A 71 19.07 -1.63 -0.85
CA VAL A 71 18.38 -2.92 -0.68
C VAL A 71 19.25 -3.99 0.00
N SER A 72 20.42 -3.63 0.47
CA SER A 72 21.31 -4.57 1.16
C SER A 72 20.72 -5.06 2.49
N LYS A 73 21.12 -6.26 2.94
CA LYS A 73 20.63 -6.85 4.21
C LYS A 73 20.83 -5.91 5.40
N THR A 74 21.98 -5.25 5.47
CA THR A 74 22.33 -4.34 6.57
C THR A 74 21.45 -3.11 6.59
N VAL A 75 21.20 -2.49 5.42
CA VAL A 75 20.35 -1.30 5.33
C VAL A 75 18.89 -1.67 5.56
N ASP A 76 18.42 -2.79 5.02
CA ASP A 76 17.05 -3.27 5.25
C ASP A 76 16.79 -3.53 6.74
N LEU A 77 17.73 -4.17 7.44
CA LEU A 77 17.64 -4.36 8.88
C LEU A 77 17.62 -3.04 9.64
N LYS A 78 18.46 -2.06 9.27
CA LYS A 78 18.43 -0.73 9.90
C LYS A 78 17.10 0.01 9.68
N LYS A 79 16.50 -0.12 8.50
CA LYS A 79 15.15 0.41 8.23
C LYS A 79 14.10 -0.20 9.16
N SER A 80 14.17 -1.49 9.43
CA SER A 80 13.23 -2.18 10.32
C SER A 80 13.21 -1.57 11.73
N HIS A 81 14.36 -1.12 12.23
CA HIS A 81 14.50 -0.59 13.56
C HIS A 81 13.76 0.75 13.80
N VAL A 82 13.45 1.46 12.73
CA VAL A 82 12.71 2.73 12.77
C VAL A 82 11.31 2.63 12.16
N GLY A 83 10.82 1.42 11.90
CA GLY A 83 9.48 1.19 11.38
C GLY A 83 9.30 1.50 9.89
N LEU A 84 10.39 1.58 9.12
CA LEU A 84 10.32 1.64 7.67
C LEU A 84 10.00 0.26 7.08
N THR A 85 9.42 0.27 5.89
CA THR A 85 9.11 -0.96 5.16
C THR A 85 10.36 -1.78 4.88
N ILE A 86 10.33 -3.04 5.23
CA ILE A 86 11.37 -4.05 5.01
C ILE A 86 10.96 -4.98 3.89
N ILE A 87 11.96 -5.50 3.18
CA ILE A 87 11.76 -6.29 1.96
C ILE A 87 12.42 -7.69 2.04
N ARG A 88 12.97 -8.05 3.21
CA ARG A 88 13.73 -9.30 3.37
C ARG A 88 13.25 -10.10 4.57
N ASP A 89 12.99 -11.38 4.36
CA ASP A 89 12.68 -12.33 5.44
C ASP A 89 13.78 -12.37 6.50
N SER A 90 15.05 -12.31 6.09
CA SER A 90 16.17 -12.24 7.02
C SER A 90 16.16 -11.03 7.96
N SER A 91 15.48 -9.94 7.60
CA SER A 91 15.28 -8.79 8.50
C SER A 91 14.09 -9.01 9.41
N ILE A 92 13.04 -9.66 8.92
CA ILE A 92 11.82 -9.97 9.68
C ILE A 92 12.15 -10.91 10.85
N ASP A 93 13.01 -11.89 10.61
CA ASP A 93 13.37 -12.91 11.61
C ASP A 93 14.55 -12.49 12.50
N HIS A 94 15.17 -11.37 12.20
CA HIS A 94 16.35 -10.94 12.94
C HIS A 94 16.00 -10.50 14.37
N LYS A 95 16.77 -11.01 15.35
CA LYS A 95 16.56 -10.74 16.78
C LYS A 95 16.44 -9.25 17.10
N SER A 96 17.31 -8.40 16.53
CA SER A 96 17.29 -6.97 16.79
C SER A 96 16.03 -6.24 16.28
N PHE A 97 15.29 -6.82 15.33
CA PHE A 97 13.99 -6.33 14.93
C PHE A 97 12.89 -6.82 15.86
N THR A 98 12.90 -8.12 16.19
CA THR A 98 11.87 -8.72 17.05
C THR A 98 11.87 -8.16 18.48
N GLU A 99 13.03 -7.81 19.00
CA GLU A 99 13.17 -7.17 20.32
C GLU A 99 12.60 -5.75 20.36
N ARG A 100 12.24 -5.17 19.23
CA ARG A 100 11.62 -3.83 19.14
C ARG A 100 10.10 -3.86 19.07
N ALA A 101 9.47 -5.00 19.26
CA ALA A 101 8.02 -5.18 19.13
C ALA A 101 7.22 -4.10 19.89
N ASP A 102 7.58 -3.84 21.14
CA ASP A 102 6.89 -2.86 21.99
C ASP A 102 7.00 -1.42 21.46
N ALA A 103 8.08 -1.10 20.77
CA ALA A 103 8.33 0.23 20.23
C ALA A 103 7.72 0.46 18.83
N LEU A 104 7.21 -0.58 18.17
CA LEU A 104 6.79 -0.53 16.79
C LEU A 104 5.28 -0.79 16.58
N GLY A 105 4.47 -0.74 17.65
CA GLY A 105 3.01 -0.68 17.56
C GLY A 105 2.36 -1.83 16.78
N GLY A 106 2.87 -3.07 16.89
CA GLY A 106 2.33 -4.25 16.22
C GLY A 106 2.95 -4.56 14.84
N LEU A 107 3.92 -3.76 14.39
CA LEU A 107 4.59 -3.98 13.10
C LEU A 107 5.35 -5.31 13.04
N VAL A 108 6.04 -5.67 14.12
CA VAL A 108 6.78 -6.94 14.22
C VAL A 108 5.83 -8.12 14.10
N GLU A 109 4.76 -8.08 14.84
CA GLU A 109 3.73 -9.14 14.85
C GLU A 109 3.07 -9.27 13.48
N PHE A 110 2.76 -8.14 12.83
CA PHE A 110 2.21 -8.15 11.47
C PHE A 110 3.15 -8.84 10.48
N TYR A 111 4.42 -8.45 10.42
CA TYR A 111 5.37 -9.05 9.48
C TYR A 111 5.64 -10.54 9.75
N ARG A 112 5.48 -11.00 10.98
CA ARG A 112 5.67 -12.41 11.38
C ARG A 112 4.39 -13.24 11.33
N SER A 113 3.25 -12.63 11.09
CA SER A 113 1.97 -13.31 10.96
C SER A 113 1.66 -13.70 9.52
N ASP A 114 0.70 -14.62 9.36
CA ASP A 114 0.16 -14.98 8.06
C ASP A 114 -0.66 -13.86 7.43
N ASN A 115 -1.03 -12.83 8.19
CA ASN A 115 -1.76 -11.66 7.69
C ASN A 115 -1.04 -10.96 6.54
N ARG A 116 0.29 -11.02 6.45
CA ARG A 116 1.05 -10.51 5.30
C ARG A 116 0.66 -11.17 3.98
N ASN A 117 0.16 -12.41 4.00
CA ASN A 117 -0.19 -13.18 2.81
C ASN A 117 -1.53 -12.78 2.20
N ILE A 118 -2.38 -12.06 2.96
CA ILE A 118 -3.67 -11.56 2.46
C ILE A 118 -3.55 -10.23 1.71
N TRP A 119 -2.33 -9.74 1.50
CA TRP A 119 -2.03 -8.55 0.71
C TRP A 119 -1.49 -8.92 -0.66
N SER A 120 -1.93 -8.20 -1.69
CA SER A 120 -1.33 -8.31 -3.01
C SER A 120 0.06 -7.67 -3.01
N PRO A 121 1.08 -8.27 -3.67
CA PRO A 121 2.41 -7.67 -3.76
C PRO A 121 2.49 -6.44 -4.67
N THR A 122 1.46 -6.18 -5.47
CA THR A 122 1.38 -5.04 -6.38
C THR A 122 0.07 -4.31 -6.20
N GLY A 123 0.03 -3.04 -6.57
CA GLY A 123 -1.20 -2.26 -6.65
C GLY A 123 -2.16 -2.77 -7.72
N ILE A 124 -3.30 -2.11 -7.83
CA ILE A 124 -4.30 -2.43 -8.83
C ILE A 124 -3.72 -2.19 -10.22
N ASN A 125 -3.70 -3.23 -11.03
CA ASN A 125 -3.18 -3.17 -12.39
C ASN A 125 -4.34 -2.94 -13.38
N VAL A 126 -4.88 -1.72 -13.36
CA VAL A 126 -5.95 -1.27 -14.26
C VAL A 126 -5.48 -0.08 -15.09
N PRO A 127 -5.95 0.06 -16.32
CA PRO A 127 -5.71 1.25 -17.13
C PRO A 127 -6.18 2.51 -16.41
N ASP A 128 -5.53 3.63 -16.68
CA ASP A 128 -5.85 4.95 -16.11
C ASP A 128 -5.91 5.00 -14.57
N TYR A 129 -5.13 4.13 -13.90
CA TYR A 129 -5.04 4.11 -12.44
C TYR A 129 -4.80 5.49 -11.81
N PRO A 130 -3.96 6.40 -12.37
CA PRO A 130 -3.78 7.73 -11.80
C PRO A 130 -5.09 8.52 -11.71
N LYS A 131 -5.98 8.39 -12.68
CA LYS A 131 -7.30 9.04 -12.65
C LYS A 131 -8.21 8.42 -11.59
N LEU A 132 -8.25 7.10 -11.52
CA LEU A 132 -9.02 6.38 -10.49
C LEU A 132 -8.52 6.72 -9.08
N ALA A 133 -7.20 6.79 -8.88
CA ALA A 133 -6.61 7.18 -7.61
C ALA A 133 -6.97 8.62 -7.21
N GLN A 134 -6.99 9.55 -8.16
CA GLN A 134 -7.39 10.93 -7.92
C GLN A 134 -8.84 11.02 -7.43
N ILE A 135 -9.77 10.32 -8.07
CA ILE A 135 -11.17 10.26 -7.68
C ILE A 135 -11.29 9.73 -6.24
N TRP A 136 -10.60 8.65 -5.94
CA TRP A 136 -10.58 8.03 -4.61
C TRP A 136 -10.08 9.02 -3.53
N TRP A 137 -8.96 9.69 -3.76
CA TRP A 137 -8.43 10.69 -2.83
C TRP A 137 -9.40 11.84 -2.60
N GLN A 138 -10.10 12.27 -3.62
CA GLN A 138 -11.07 13.36 -3.56
C GLN A 138 -12.23 13.00 -2.65
N GLN A 139 -12.82 11.81 -2.80
CA GLN A 139 -13.92 11.36 -1.96
C GLN A 139 -13.50 11.18 -0.49
N ILE A 140 -12.28 10.70 -0.22
CA ILE A 140 -11.75 10.65 1.15
C ILE A 140 -11.61 12.07 1.74
N GLY A 141 -11.13 13.02 0.95
CA GLY A 141 -11.03 14.43 1.35
C GLY A 141 -12.38 15.02 1.74
N ASP A 142 -13.41 14.73 0.96
CA ASP A 142 -14.78 15.19 1.18
C ASP A 142 -15.39 14.60 2.48
N VAL A 143 -15.12 13.35 2.80
CA VAL A 143 -15.51 12.77 4.09
C VAL A 143 -14.77 13.42 5.25
N ASN A 144 -13.45 13.60 5.11
CA ASN A 144 -12.63 14.18 6.17
C ASN A 144 -12.99 15.66 6.46
N SER A 145 -13.44 16.39 5.45
CA SER A 145 -13.91 17.77 5.61
C SER A 145 -15.35 17.87 6.14
N GLY A 146 -16.08 16.75 6.19
CA GLY A 146 -17.50 16.71 6.56
C GLY A 146 -18.45 17.15 5.44
N ALA A 147 -17.97 17.30 4.21
CA ALA A 147 -18.80 17.65 3.05
C ALA A 147 -19.78 16.53 2.67
N PHE A 148 -19.35 15.28 2.83
CA PHE A 148 -20.18 14.10 2.58
C PHE A 148 -20.10 13.11 3.74
N THR A 149 -21.18 12.33 3.91
CA THR A 149 -21.11 11.12 4.73
C THR A 149 -20.26 10.04 4.03
N PRO A 150 -19.69 9.08 4.77
CA PRO A 150 -18.95 7.97 4.15
C PRO A 150 -19.75 7.23 3.07
N GLN A 151 -21.04 7.01 3.27
CA GLN A 151 -21.91 6.34 2.28
C GLN A 151 -22.04 7.18 1.01
N GLN A 152 -22.36 8.48 1.14
CA GLN A 152 -22.46 9.37 -0.02
C GLN A 152 -21.17 9.44 -0.83
N ALA A 153 -20.02 9.49 -0.14
CA ALA A 153 -18.71 9.49 -0.80
C ALA A 153 -18.45 8.18 -1.54
N MET A 154 -18.81 7.03 -0.96
CA MET A 154 -18.64 5.73 -1.60
C MET A 154 -19.56 5.54 -2.81
N ASP A 155 -20.80 5.97 -2.73
CA ASP A 155 -21.73 5.92 -3.86
C ASP A 155 -21.22 6.77 -5.03
N ARG A 156 -20.78 8.00 -4.77
CA ARG A 156 -20.17 8.87 -5.79
C ARG A 156 -18.87 8.30 -6.35
N LEU A 157 -18.03 7.72 -5.49
CA LEU A 157 -16.80 7.06 -5.91
C LEU A 157 -17.10 5.95 -6.92
N ALA A 158 -18.09 5.11 -6.63
CA ALA A 158 -18.49 4.03 -7.52
C ALA A 158 -18.98 4.56 -8.86
N GLU A 159 -19.86 5.57 -8.86
CA GLU A 159 -20.39 6.20 -10.09
C GLU A 159 -19.27 6.82 -10.95
N GLU A 160 -18.37 7.59 -10.34
CA GLU A 160 -17.28 8.26 -11.07
C GLU A 160 -16.24 7.25 -11.62
N MET A 161 -15.92 6.20 -10.86
CA MET A 161 -15.04 5.13 -11.33
C MET A 161 -15.70 4.34 -12.48
N ASP A 162 -16.98 4.05 -12.38
CA ASP A 162 -17.74 3.39 -13.45
C ASP A 162 -17.74 4.18 -14.75
N LEU A 163 -17.84 5.52 -14.68
CA LEU A 163 -17.73 6.38 -15.85
C LEU A 163 -16.34 6.29 -16.50
N VAL A 164 -15.26 6.27 -15.71
CA VAL A 164 -13.91 6.10 -16.24
C VAL A 164 -13.76 4.74 -16.89
N MET A 165 -14.17 3.66 -16.22
CA MET A 165 -14.07 2.29 -16.72
C MET A 165 -14.89 2.10 -18.00
N SER A 166 -16.10 2.65 -18.08
CA SER A 166 -16.95 2.56 -19.28
C SER A 166 -16.34 3.25 -20.50
N ARG A 167 -15.63 4.37 -20.30
CA ARG A 167 -14.91 5.03 -21.39
C ARG A 167 -13.74 4.19 -21.90
N MET A 168 -13.06 3.49 -21.01
CA MET A 168 -11.98 2.57 -21.37
C MET A 168 -12.51 1.36 -22.14
N GLU A 169 -13.62 0.76 -21.72
CA GLU A 169 -14.29 -0.31 -22.47
C GLU A 169 -14.73 0.14 -23.86
N ALA A 170 -15.23 1.36 -23.98
CA ALA A 170 -15.61 1.93 -25.27
C ALA A 170 -14.41 2.17 -26.20
N ALA A 171 -13.26 2.56 -25.64
CA ALA A 171 -12.03 2.76 -26.38
C ALA A 171 -11.36 1.43 -26.79
N ASP A 172 -11.57 0.37 -26.01
CA ASP A 172 -10.93 -0.94 -26.21
C ASP A 172 -11.75 -1.88 -27.13
N LYS A 173 -12.83 -1.40 -27.73
CA LYS A 173 -13.60 -2.19 -28.71
C LYS A 173 -12.74 -2.58 -29.93
N GLY A 174 -11.92 -3.62 -29.73
CA GLY A 174 -11.06 -4.19 -30.77
C GLY A 174 -9.62 -4.49 -30.35
N SER A 175 -9.19 -4.10 -29.17
CA SER A 175 -7.89 -4.51 -28.63
C SER A 175 -8.09 -5.29 -27.31
N ASN A 176 -7.77 -6.57 -27.31
CA ASN A 176 -7.66 -7.35 -26.06
C ASN A 176 -6.44 -6.95 -25.20
N ALA A 177 -5.93 -5.74 -25.38
CA ALA A 177 -4.68 -5.28 -24.77
C ALA A 177 -4.75 -5.29 -23.21
N TYR A 178 -5.94 -5.21 -22.63
CA TYR A 178 -6.14 -5.14 -21.19
C TYR A 178 -7.05 -6.23 -20.62
N GLY A 179 -7.42 -7.22 -21.42
CA GLY A 179 -8.20 -8.36 -20.95
C GLY A 179 -9.66 -8.08 -20.60
N GLY A 180 -10.17 -6.90 -20.98
CA GLY A 180 -11.52 -6.45 -20.64
C GLY A 180 -11.72 -6.24 -19.12
N CYS A 181 -12.52 -5.26 -18.76
CA CYS A 181 -12.85 -5.00 -17.35
C CYS A 181 -13.88 -6.00 -16.77
N GLY A 182 -14.21 -7.04 -17.51
CA GLY A 182 -15.26 -7.99 -17.17
C GLY A 182 -16.68 -7.40 -17.28
N PRO A 183 -17.71 -8.22 -17.13
CA PRO A 183 -19.08 -7.75 -17.17
C PRO A 183 -19.34 -6.80 -16.00
N ARG A 184 -20.07 -5.71 -16.23
CA ARG A 184 -20.59 -4.88 -15.15
C ARG A 184 -21.44 -5.72 -14.23
N LEU A 185 -21.11 -5.72 -12.97
CA LEU A 185 -21.85 -6.44 -11.96
C LEU A 185 -22.76 -5.46 -11.22
N ASN A 186 -24.02 -5.78 -11.11
CA ASN A 186 -24.99 -5.01 -10.34
C ASN A 186 -24.76 -5.15 -8.84
N LYS A 187 -23.97 -6.14 -8.43
CA LYS A 187 -23.61 -6.40 -7.03
C LYS A 187 -22.10 -6.59 -6.91
N PRO A 188 -21.44 -5.81 -6.05
CA PRO A 188 -19.98 -5.90 -5.88
C PRO A 188 -19.46 -7.29 -5.54
N ARG A 189 -20.24 -8.08 -4.77
CA ARG A 189 -19.87 -9.45 -4.37
C ARG A 189 -19.90 -10.48 -5.52
N GLU A 190 -20.50 -10.13 -6.64
CA GLU A 190 -20.56 -10.99 -7.82
C GLU A 190 -19.38 -10.74 -8.78
N ALA A 191 -18.52 -9.75 -8.44
CA ALA A 191 -17.30 -9.51 -9.18
C ALA A 191 -16.36 -10.71 -8.99
N SER A 192 -16.17 -11.47 -10.06
CA SER A 192 -15.11 -12.48 -10.12
C SER A 192 -13.78 -11.77 -10.41
N TYR A 193 -12.86 -11.83 -9.47
CA TYR A 193 -11.49 -11.37 -9.63
C TYR A 193 -10.58 -12.55 -9.99
#